data_9813b07d35a5c8662c4e207d7d2563ee
#
_entry.id   9813b07d35a5c8662c4e207d7d2563ee
#
_cell.length_a   1.000
_cell.length_b   1.000
_cell.length_c   1.000
_cell.angle_alpha   90.00
_cell.angle_beta   90.00
_cell.angle_gamma   90.00
#
_symmetry.space_group_name_H-M   'P 1'
#
loop_
_entity.id
_entity.type
_entity.pdbx_description
1 polymer ?
#
loop_
_entity_poly.entity_id
_entity_poly.type
_entity_poly.pdbx_seq_one_letter_code
_entity_poly.pdbx_strand_id
1 'polypeptide(L)'
;LHSISMDVQPGEFVGVIGPNGSGKSTILKLLGGVLSAGPGNLLFKGVDYLNQNRKHLARSITWVPQEHSMAFPFKVSEIVLMGRHPYLSAFTFEGEEDIEIAHSAMERTQTLQFAQRGFNEISGGEKQRVVIAGAIAQEPEVMILDEPTSALDIKYQIQILNILKQLNEDRNMTVVLAMHDLHLASKFCRRLVLLNEGEVFQDGAPEEVLQKDHIEKVYDIRIQLVRNQDGSIMISPDTLCIQ
;
A
#
# COMPACT_ATOMS: atom_id res chain seq x y z
N LEU A 1 -7.39 -8.51 15.74
CA LEU A 1 -7.73 -9.42 14.64
C LEU A 1 -8.20 -10.74 15.22
N HIS A 2 -9.26 -11.31 14.66
CA HIS A 2 -9.86 -12.54 15.11
C HIS A 2 -9.80 -13.57 13.98
N SER A 3 -8.85 -14.53 14.06
CA SER A 3 -8.75 -15.69 13.15
C SER A 3 -8.83 -15.35 11.65
N ILE A 4 -8.11 -14.32 11.20
CA ILE A 4 -8.03 -13.99 9.78
C ILE A 4 -7.20 -15.06 9.07
N SER A 5 -7.78 -15.65 8.02
CA SER A 5 -7.08 -16.51 7.07
C SER A 5 -7.21 -15.88 5.68
N MET A 6 -6.10 -15.50 5.09
CA MET A 6 -6.03 -15.02 3.71
C MET A 6 -4.69 -15.40 3.09
N ASP A 7 -4.70 -15.59 1.80
CA ASP A 7 -3.49 -15.75 0.99
C ASP A 7 -3.43 -14.66 -0.07
N VAL A 8 -2.23 -14.29 -0.48
CA VAL A 8 -2.00 -13.34 -1.56
C VAL A 8 -1.06 -14.01 -2.55
N GLN A 9 -1.52 -14.13 -3.80
CA GLN A 9 -0.74 -14.76 -4.86
C GLN A 9 0.25 -13.77 -5.50
N PRO A 10 1.38 -14.27 -6.03
CA PRO A 10 2.31 -13.42 -6.78
C PRO A 10 1.61 -12.66 -7.92
N GLY A 11 1.88 -11.36 -8.03
CA GLY A 11 1.30 -10.49 -9.05
C GLY A 11 -0.14 -10.04 -8.78
N GLU A 12 -0.73 -10.36 -7.64
CA GLU A 12 -2.04 -9.79 -7.28
C GLU A 12 -1.95 -8.30 -6.94
N PHE A 13 -3.03 -7.58 -7.22
CA PHE A 13 -3.26 -6.20 -6.78
C PHE A 13 -4.50 -6.20 -5.87
N VAL A 14 -4.25 -6.24 -4.56
CA VAL A 14 -5.27 -6.47 -3.52
C VAL A 14 -5.56 -5.19 -2.75
N GLY A 15 -6.82 -4.77 -2.71
CA GLY A 15 -7.29 -3.69 -1.86
C GLY A 15 -7.87 -4.21 -0.54
N VAL A 16 -7.38 -3.73 0.59
CA VAL A 16 -7.95 -3.99 1.91
C VAL A 16 -8.84 -2.80 2.29
N ILE A 17 -10.14 -3.03 2.42
CA ILE A 17 -11.15 -2.01 2.70
C ILE A 17 -11.91 -2.33 3.99
N GLY A 18 -12.61 -1.37 4.53
CA GLY A 18 -13.40 -1.49 5.75
C GLY A 18 -13.41 -0.20 6.58
N PRO A 19 -14.29 -0.07 7.57
CA PRO A 19 -14.38 1.11 8.42
C PRO A 19 -13.12 1.32 9.27
N ASN A 20 -13.03 2.48 9.92
CA ASN A 20 -11.97 2.75 10.89
C ASN A 20 -12.05 1.74 12.04
N GLY A 21 -10.89 1.22 12.47
CA GLY A 21 -10.81 0.19 13.51
C GLY A 21 -11.10 -1.24 13.06
N SER A 22 -11.43 -1.50 11.78
CA SER A 22 -11.69 -2.86 11.28
C SER A 22 -10.45 -3.77 11.24
N GLY A 23 -9.23 -3.23 11.44
CA GLY A 23 -7.99 -4.02 11.48
C GLY A 23 -7.10 -3.90 10.24
N LYS A 24 -7.43 -3.04 9.26
CA LYS A 24 -6.65 -2.84 8.02
C LYS A 24 -5.16 -2.62 8.28
N SER A 25 -4.81 -1.57 9.02
CA SER A 25 -3.40 -1.27 9.34
C SER A 25 -2.71 -2.37 10.13
N THR A 26 -3.45 -3.11 10.96
CA THR A 26 -2.89 -4.21 11.75
C THR A 26 -2.51 -5.39 10.85
N ILE A 27 -3.39 -5.81 9.93
CA ILE A 27 -3.08 -6.90 9.00
C ILE A 27 -1.94 -6.52 8.05
N LEU A 28 -1.93 -5.28 7.56
CA LEU A 28 -0.85 -4.80 6.70
C LEU A 28 0.49 -4.75 7.43
N LYS A 29 0.52 -4.33 8.71
CA LYS A 29 1.73 -4.35 9.55
C LYS A 29 2.24 -5.78 9.81
N LEU A 30 1.33 -6.75 9.95
CA LEU A 30 1.71 -8.16 10.03
C LEU A 30 2.34 -8.63 8.71
N LEU A 31 1.66 -8.42 7.58
CA LEU A 31 2.17 -8.78 6.25
C LEU A 31 3.51 -8.10 5.94
N GLY A 32 3.70 -6.85 6.34
CA GLY A 32 4.95 -6.09 6.18
C GLY A 32 6.06 -6.49 7.16
N GLY A 33 5.80 -7.42 8.09
CA GLY A 33 6.78 -7.83 9.10
C GLY A 33 7.08 -6.77 10.17
N VAL A 34 6.25 -5.72 10.26
CA VAL A 34 6.35 -4.66 11.29
C VAL A 34 5.83 -5.17 12.63
N LEU A 35 4.79 -5.98 12.59
CA LEU A 35 4.28 -6.73 13.74
C LEU A 35 4.62 -8.20 13.58
N SER A 36 4.95 -8.86 14.69
CA SER A 36 5.20 -10.29 14.71
C SER A 36 3.90 -11.07 14.85
N ALA A 37 3.70 -12.06 14.01
CA ALA A 37 2.69 -13.09 14.20
C ALA A 37 3.26 -14.26 15.02
N GLY A 38 2.39 -15.08 15.62
CA GLY A 38 2.82 -16.34 16.24
C GLY A 38 3.42 -17.31 15.20
N PRO A 39 4.19 -18.33 15.64
CA PRO A 39 4.80 -19.31 14.74
C PRO A 39 3.75 -20.01 13.85
N GLY A 40 4.05 -20.13 12.55
CA GLY A 40 3.19 -20.76 11.57
C GLY A 40 2.00 -19.92 11.08
N ASN A 41 1.80 -18.72 11.63
CA ASN A 41 0.66 -17.87 11.29
C ASN A 41 0.93 -16.92 10.11
N LEU A 42 2.18 -16.69 9.74
CA LEU A 42 2.54 -15.82 8.62
C LEU A 42 3.63 -16.48 7.79
N LEU A 43 3.29 -16.78 6.54
CA LEU A 43 4.20 -17.46 5.62
C LEU A 43 4.52 -16.54 4.44
N PHE A 44 5.78 -16.55 4.01
CA PHE A 44 6.21 -15.99 2.74
C PHE A 44 6.84 -17.06 1.88
N LYS A 45 6.26 -17.32 0.71
CA LYS A 45 6.68 -18.43 -0.18
C LYS A 45 6.71 -19.78 0.53
N GLY A 46 5.71 -20.04 1.40
CA GLY A 46 5.57 -21.29 2.14
C GLY A 46 6.50 -21.44 3.35
N VAL A 47 7.34 -20.45 3.65
CA VAL A 47 8.25 -20.48 4.82
C VAL A 47 7.79 -19.44 5.85
N ASP A 48 7.74 -19.84 7.12
CA ASP A 48 7.39 -18.94 8.22
C ASP A 48 8.33 -17.73 8.26
N TYR A 49 7.76 -16.53 8.42
CA TYR A 49 8.52 -15.26 8.57
C TYR A 49 9.59 -15.35 9.65
N LEU A 50 9.30 -16.04 10.75
CA LEU A 50 10.25 -16.21 11.86
C LEU A 50 11.50 -17.01 11.46
N ASN A 51 11.39 -17.85 10.44
CA ASN A 51 12.47 -18.69 9.92
C ASN A 51 13.16 -18.08 8.70
N GLN A 52 12.68 -16.93 8.20
CA GLN A 52 13.26 -16.24 7.07
C GLN A 52 14.50 -15.42 7.45
N ASN A 53 15.44 -15.33 6.53
CA ASN A 53 16.53 -14.36 6.65
C ASN A 53 15.98 -12.92 6.55
N ARG A 54 16.19 -12.11 7.59
CA ARG A 54 15.67 -10.74 7.66
C ARG A 54 16.10 -9.86 6.47
N LYS A 55 17.33 -10.04 6.00
CA LYS A 55 17.84 -9.28 4.85
C LYS A 55 17.15 -9.71 3.56
N HIS A 56 16.83 -10.98 3.41
CA HIS A 56 16.06 -11.49 2.28
C HIS A 56 14.63 -10.95 2.29
N LEU A 57 13.94 -11.01 3.44
CA LEU A 57 12.61 -10.40 3.58
C LEU A 57 12.63 -8.89 3.27
N ALA A 58 13.65 -8.17 3.79
CA ALA A 58 13.78 -6.74 3.54
C ALA A 58 14.10 -6.39 2.07
N ARG A 59 14.57 -7.31 1.24
CA ARG A 59 14.68 -7.13 -0.21
C ARG A 59 13.39 -7.47 -0.94
N SER A 60 12.67 -8.44 -0.42
CA SER A 60 11.48 -8.97 -1.09
C SER A 60 10.19 -8.20 -0.76
N ILE A 61 10.11 -7.62 0.45
CA ILE A 61 8.89 -6.98 0.95
C ILE A 61 9.22 -5.56 1.39
N THR A 62 8.44 -4.60 0.93
CA THR A 62 8.49 -3.22 1.42
C THR A 62 7.19 -2.83 2.11
N TRP A 63 7.31 -1.98 3.12
CA TRP A 63 6.20 -1.41 3.87
C TRP A 63 6.17 0.11 3.74
N VAL A 64 5.05 0.66 3.32
CA VAL A 64 4.80 2.10 3.25
C VAL A 64 3.75 2.45 4.31
N PRO A 65 4.13 3.12 5.41
CA PRO A 65 3.18 3.54 6.45
C PRO A 65 2.31 4.71 5.99
N GLN A 66 1.21 4.94 6.70
CA GLN A 66 0.31 6.08 6.48
C GLN A 66 0.95 7.41 6.86
N GLU A 67 1.65 7.45 8.00
CA GLU A 67 2.30 8.64 8.52
C GLU A 67 3.82 8.54 8.39
N HIS A 68 4.45 9.66 8.04
CA HIS A 68 5.89 9.76 7.84
C HIS A 68 6.45 10.90 8.66
N SER A 69 7.21 10.57 9.71
CA SER A 69 7.99 11.53 10.47
C SER A 69 9.46 11.12 10.45
N MET A 70 10.34 12.06 10.15
CA MET A 70 11.78 11.86 10.23
C MET A 70 12.34 12.74 11.34
N ALA A 71 13.02 12.11 12.31
CA ALA A 71 13.64 12.81 13.43
C ALA A 71 14.87 13.64 13.00
N PHE A 72 15.50 13.29 11.89
CA PHE A 72 16.68 13.95 11.37
C PHE A 72 16.39 14.69 10.07
N PRO A 73 17.13 15.78 9.75
CA PRO A 73 16.92 16.61 8.56
C PRO A 73 17.55 15.99 7.29
N PHE A 74 17.10 14.77 6.93
CA PHE A 74 17.54 14.14 5.68
C PHE A 74 17.03 14.88 4.46
N LYS A 75 17.83 14.87 3.39
CA LYS A 75 17.37 15.29 2.05
C LYS A 75 16.42 14.26 1.44
N VAL A 76 15.59 14.71 0.53
CA VAL A 76 14.69 13.82 -0.22
C VAL A 76 15.45 12.70 -0.93
N SER A 77 16.56 13.02 -1.61
CA SER A 77 17.40 12.01 -2.28
C SER A 77 17.97 10.96 -1.32
N GLU A 78 18.34 11.35 -0.11
CA GLU A 78 18.86 10.43 0.90
C GLU A 78 17.79 9.45 1.38
N ILE A 79 16.53 9.94 1.58
CA ILE A 79 15.40 9.10 1.96
C ILE A 79 15.08 8.08 0.88
N VAL A 80 15.06 8.49 -0.39
CA VAL A 80 14.81 7.55 -1.49
C VAL A 80 15.94 6.53 -1.59
N LEU A 81 17.20 6.96 -1.42
CA LEU A 81 18.36 6.08 -1.45
C LEU A 81 18.37 5.06 -0.29
N MET A 82 17.76 5.38 0.86
CA MET A 82 17.56 4.40 1.94
C MET A 82 16.79 3.15 1.49
N GLY A 83 15.98 3.23 0.43
CA GLY A 83 15.36 2.06 -0.18
C GLY A 83 16.37 1.01 -0.66
N ARG A 84 17.62 1.40 -0.93
CA ARG A 84 18.70 0.49 -1.33
C ARG A 84 19.41 -0.20 -0.16
N HIS A 85 19.15 0.24 1.08
CA HIS A 85 19.80 -0.29 2.30
C HIS A 85 19.80 -1.84 2.39
N PRO A 86 18.75 -2.58 2.02
CA PRO A 86 18.76 -4.05 2.07
C PRO A 86 19.82 -4.70 1.16
N TYR A 87 20.31 -3.98 0.16
CA TYR A 87 21.33 -4.48 -0.79
C TYR A 87 22.74 -4.26 -0.31
N LEU A 88 22.96 -3.30 0.59
CA LEU A 88 24.27 -2.96 1.11
C LEU A 88 24.78 -4.03 2.09
N SER A 89 26.08 -4.20 2.18
CA SER A 89 26.75 -4.94 3.25
C SER A 89 27.19 -3.99 4.36
N ALA A 90 27.61 -4.53 5.51
CA ALA A 90 27.99 -3.72 6.68
C ALA A 90 29.13 -2.70 6.43
N PHE A 91 29.88 -2.86 5.35
CA PHE A 91 31.04 -2.04 5.00
C PHE A 91 30.98 -1.46 3.57
N THR A 92 29.82 -1.52 2.91
CA THR A 92 29.66 -0.95 1.56
C THR A 92 28.73 0.25 1.62
N PHE A 93 29.06 1.26 0.84
CA PHE A 93 28.20 2.42 0.57
C PHE A 93 27.45 2.18 -0.73
N GLU A 94 26.44 3.01 -0.98
CA GLU A 94 25.66 3.02 -2.21
C GLU A 94 26.57 3.27 -3.43
N GLY A 95 26.41 2.44 -4.44
CA GLY A 95 27.11 2.56 -5.71
C GLY A 95 26.36 3.42 -6.73
N GLU A 96 26.97 3.60 -7.92
CA GLU A 96 26.35 4.34 -9.03
C GLU A 96 24.99 3.73 -9.42
N GLU A 97 24.88 2.39 -9.46
CA GLU A 97 23.63 1.68 -9.75
C GLU A 97 22.52 2.02 -8.74
N ASP A 98 22.84 2.06 -7.44
CA ASP A 98 21.85 2.42 -6.41
C ASP A 98 21.35 3.86 -6.58
N ILE A 99 22.26 4.78 -6.95
CA ILE A 99 21.93 6.18 -7.21
C ILE A 99 21.03 6.31 -8.44
N GLU A 100 21.32 5.57 -9.51
CA GLU A 100 20.49 5.55 -10.73
C GLU A 100 19.09 5.00 -10.47
N ILE A 101 18.97 3.91 -9.70
CA ILE A 101 17.68 3.34 -9.30
C ILE A 101 16.87 4.35 -8.47
N ALA A 102 17.51 4.99 -7.47
CA ALA A 102 16.87 6.02 -6.66
C ALA A 102 16.42 7.22 -7.51
N HIS A 103 17.25 7.67 -8.45
CA HIS A 103 16.92 8.75 -9.38
C HIS A 103 15.70 8.39 -10.25
N SER A 104 15.70 7.21 -10.87
CA SER A 104 14.56 6.72 -11.66
C SER A 104 13.27 6.63 -10.84
N ALA A 105 13.35 6.18 -9.58
CA ALA A 105 12.20 6.15 -8.68
C ALA A 105 11.66 7.56 -8.38
N MET A 106 12.55 8.54 -8.16
CA MET A 106 12.17 9.95 -7.98
C MET A 106 11.52 10.57 -9.23
N GLU A 107 12.00 10.23 -10.42
CA GLU A 107 11.38 10.70 -11.68
C GLU A 107 9.96 10.17 -11.81
N ARG A 108 9.74 8.88 -11.61
CA ARG A 108 8.41 8.23 -11.69
C ARG A 108 7.39 8.87 -10.75
N THR A 109 7.82 9.23 -9.54
CA THR A 109 6.96 9.85 -8.52
C THR A 109 6.92 11.39 -8.59
N GLN A 110 7.59 11.99 -9.57
CA GLN A 110 7.71 13.46 -9.73
C GLN A 110 8.23 14.14 -8.44
N THR A 111 9.28 13.55 -7.85
CA THR A 111 9.93 14.08 -6.64
C THR A 111 11.36 14.54 -6.88
N LEU A 112 11.91 14.31 -8.08
CA LEU A 112 13.30 14.66 -8.41
C LEU A 112 13.61 16.13 -8.22
N GLN A 113 12.66 17.04 -8.52
CA GLN A 113 12.83 18.48 -8.29
C GLN A 113 13.04 18.86 -6.82
N PHE A 114 12.71 17.98 -5.90
CA PHE A 114 12.88 18.15 -4.46
C PHE A 114 14.14 17.47 -3.91
N ALA A 115 14.90 16.75 -4.73
CA ALA A 115 15.99 15.86 -4.31
C ALA A 115 16.95 16.47 -3.28
N GLN A 116 17.27 17.77 -3.43
CA GLN A 116 18.19 18.50 -2.54
C GLN A 116 17.51 19.22 -1.37
N ARG A 117 16.17 19.23 -1.30
CA ARG A 117 15.43 19.83 -0.19
C ARG A 117 15.42 18.90 1.02
N GLY A 118 15.32 19.48 2.21
CA GLY A 118 15.06 18.73 3.44
C GLY A 118 13.67 18.10 3.40
N PHE A 119 13.54 16.84 3.81
CA PHE A 119 12.25 16.14 3.85
C PHE A 119 11.20 16.87 4.68
N ASN A 120 11.62 17.54 5.75
CA ASN A 120 10.72 18.31 6.61
C ASN A 120 10.27 19.64 5.99
N GLU A 121 10.89 20.07 4.89
CA GLU A 121 10.60 21.34 4.17
C GLU A 121 9.59 21.19 3.04
N ILE A 122 9.14 19.97 2.76
CA ILE A 122 8.16 19.66 1.71
C ILE A 122 6.78 19.38 2.31
N SER A 123 5.73 19.54 1.49
CA SER A 123 4.34 19.29 1.89
C SER A 123 4.06 17.82 2.21
N GLY A 124 2.96 17.53 2.91
CA GLY A 124 2.56 16.16 3.26
C GLY A 124 2.39 15.25 2.03
N GLY A 125 1.77 15.76 0.97
CA GLY A 125 1.61 15.00 -0.28
C GLY A 125 2.94 14.76 -1.02
N GLU A 126 3.90 15.71 -0.94
CA GLU A 126 5.25 15.50 -1.46
C GLU A 126 6.00 14.46 -0.64
N LYS A 127 5.90 14.50 0.70
CA LYS A 127 6.46 13.50 1.60
C LYS A 127 5.98 12.10 1.25
N GLN A 128 4.67 11.94 1.05
CA GLN A 128 4.07 10.66 0.67
C GLN A 128 4.68 10.11 -0.63
N ARG A 129 4.81 10.96 -1.66
CA ARG A 129 5.42 10.56 -2.94
C ARG A 129 6.91 10.19 -2.79
N VAL A 130 7.64 10.90 -1.94
CA VAL A 130 9.06 10.58 -1.63
C VAL A 130 9.18 9.22 -0.97
N VAL A 131 8.33 8.89 0.00
CA VAL A 131 8.37 7.58 0.66
C VAL A 131 8.00 6.46 -0.31
N ILE A 132 7.02 6.68 -1.18
CA ILE A 132 6.70 5.73 -2.26
C ILE A 132 7.88 5.59 -3.24
N ALA A 133 8.61 6.68 -3.55
CA ALA A 133 9.83 6.58 -4.34
C ALA A 133 10.88 5.69 -3.67
N GLY A 134 11.08 5.82 -2.36
CA GLY A 134 11.98 4.94 -1.60
C GLY A 134 11.54 3.47 -1.64
N ALA A 135 10.23 3.22 -1.53
CA ALA A 135 9.67 1.88 -1.66
C ALA A 135 9.87 1.29 -3.07
N ILE A 136 9.74 2.11 -4.12
CA ILE A 136 10.02 1.70 -5.51
C ILE A 136 11.52 1.44 -5.71
N ALA A 137 12.39 2.27 -5.13
CA ALA A 137 13.85 2.11 -5.22
C ALA A 137 14.34 0.82 -4.54
N GLN A 138 13.61 0.28 -3.59
CA GLN A 138 13.89 -1.03 -2.98
C GLN A 138 13.69 -2.18 -3.96
N GLU A 139 12.94 -2.01 -5.07
CA GLU A 139 12.62 -3.05 -6.07
C GLU A 139 12.05 -4.33 -5.44
N PRO A 140 11.01 -4.24 -4.61
CA PRO A 140 10.48 -5.38 -3.90
C PRO A 140 9.65 -6.30 -4.79
N GLU A 141 9.47 -7.56 -4.37
CA GLU A 141 8.49 -8.49 -4.95
C GLU A 141 7.06 -8.17 -4.46
N VAL A 142 6.96 -7.69 -3.21
CA VAL A 142 5.68 -7.35 -2.56
C VAL A 142 5.75 -5.95 -1.98
N MET A 143 4.82 -5.10 -2.37
CA MET A 143 4.67 -3.75 -1.82
C MET A 143 3.39 -3.67 -0.99
N ILE A 144 3.53 -3.33 0.28
CA ILE A 144 2.43 -3.20 1.24
C ILE A 144 2.30 -1.73 1.63
N LEU A 145 1.11 -1.15 1.42
CA LEU A 145 0.90 0.28 1.62
C LEU A 145 -0.32 0.53 2.51
N ASP A 146 -0.12 1.29 3.57
CA ASP A 146 -1.20 1.71 4.46
C ASP A 146 -1.71 3.09 4.06
N GLU A 147 -2.86 3.14 3.37
CA GLU A 147 -3.52 4.35 2.88
C GLU A 147 -2.60 5.30 2.09
N PRO A 148 -1.94 4.82 1.03
CA PRO A 148 -0.89 5.57 0.34
C PRO A 148 -1.39 6.84 -0.37
N THR A 149 -2.70 7.03 -0.46
CA THR A 149 -3.32 8.14 -1.18
C THR A 149 -4.05 9.15 -0.27
N SER A 150 -4.15 8.89 1.04
CA SER A 150 -4.97 9.69 1.97
C SER A 150 -4.54 11.17 2.08
N ALA A 151 -3.24 11.46 1.95
CA ALA A 151 -2.68 12.80 2.05
C ALA A 151 -2.50 13.51 0.68
N LEU A 152 -2.99 12.90 -0.41
CA LEU A 152 -2.80 13.36 -1.78
C LEU A 152 -4.07 14.01 -2.34
N ASP A 153 -3.92 15.02 -3.18
CA ASP A 153 -5.00 15.48 -4.04
C ASP A 153 -5.30 14.45 -5.16
N ILE A 154 -6.47 14.55 -5.78
CA ILE A 154 -6.98 13.59 -6.76
C ILE A 154 -5.97 13.29 -7.88
N LYS A 155 -5.26 14.32 -8.37
CA LYS A 155 -4.27 14.15 -9.45
C LYS A 155 -3.17 13.17 -9.02
N TYR A 156 -2.61 13.37 -7.83
CA TYR A 156 -1.50 12.55 -7.33
C TYR A 156 -1.98 11.19 -6.83
N GLN A 157 -3.21 11.07 -6.30
CA GLN A 157 -3.82 9.78 -5.99
C GLN A 157 -3.85 8.87 -7.22
N ILE A 158 -4.42 9.37 -8.33
CA ILE A 158 -4.50 8.62 -9.58
C ILE A 158 -3.11 8.33 -10.15
N GLN A 159 -2.17 9.27 -10.06
CA GLN A 159 -0.81 9.08 -10.53
C GLN A 159 -0.11 7.93 -9.79
N ILE A 160 -0.17 7.92 -8.45
CA ILE A 160 0.45 6.87 -7.63
C ILE A 160 -0.19 5.51 -7.92
N LEU A 161 -1.51 5.43 -7.98
CA LEU A 161 -2.20 4.17 -8.28
C LEU A 161 -1.84 3.65 -9.69
N ASN A 162 -1.70 4.52 -10.68
CA ASN A 162 -1.24 4.14 -12.02
C ASN A 162 0.22 3.64 -12.01
N ILE A 163 1.13 4.27 -11.24
CA ILE A 163 2.51 3.79 -11.10
C ILE A 163 2.53 2.41 -10.46
N LEU A 164 1.77 2.20 -9.39
CA LEU A 164 1.69 0.89 -8.72
C LEU A 164 1.11 -0.18 -9.65
N LYS A 165 0.06 0.16 -10.41
CA LYS A 165 -0.55 -0.72 -11.41
C LYS A 165 0.45 -1.08 -12.51
N GLN A 166 1.18 -0.11 -13.04
CA GLN A 166 2.20 -0.34 -14.05
C GLN A 166 3.32 -1.25 -13.53
N LEU A 167 3.81 -1.04 -12.30
CA LEU A 167 4.80 -1.92 -11.69
C LEU A 167 4.27 -3.34 -11.47
N ASN A 168 3.00 -3.47 -11.09
CA ASN A 168 2.34 -4.78 -10.99
C ASN A 168 2.28 -5.49 -12.35
N GLU A 169 1.88 -4.79 -13.40
CA GLU A 169 1.73 -5.36 -14.76
C GLU A 169 3.09 -5.67 -15.41
N ASP A 170 4.06 -4.74 -15.32
CA ASP A 170 5.36 -4.86 -16.02
C ASP A 170 6.33 -5.81 -15.30
N ARG A 171 6.30 -5.85 -13.97
CA ARG A 171 7.26 -6.59 -13.13
C ARG A 171 6.65 -7.75 -12.36
N ASN A 172 5.35 -8.03 -12.54
CA ASN A 172 4.59 -9.00 -11.73
C ASN A 172 4.71 -8.74 -10.21
N MET A 173 4.87 -7.46 -9.83
CA MET A 173 4.98 -7.06 -8.42
C MET A 173 3.64 -7.23 -7.72
N THR A 174 3.64 -7.89 -6.58
CA THR A 174 2.43 -8.01 -5.75
C THR A 174 2.19 -6.70 -4.98
N VAL A 175 0.96 -6.20 -5.00
CA VAL A 175 0.58 -4.98 -4.28
C VAL A 175 -0.58 -5.28 -3.33
N VAL A 176 -0.40 -4.93 -2.05
CA VAL A 176 -1.45 -5.00 -1.04
C VAL A 176 -1.59 -3.62 -0.40
N LEU A 177 -2.75 -2.98 -0.53
CA LEU A 177 -2.91 -1.63 -0.01
C LEU A 177 -4.24 -1.43 0.73
N ALA A 178 -4.21 -0.70 1.85
CA ALA A 178 -5.44 -0.21 2.47
C ALA A 178 -5.97 0.99 1.69
N MET A 179 -7.27 1.04 1.50
CA MET A 179 -7.95 2.14 0.82
C MET A 179 -9.23 2.56 1.57
N HIS A 180 -9.49 3.86 1.59
CA HIS A 180 -10.75 4.42 2.06
C HIS A 180 -11.72 4.73 0.91
N ASP A 181 -11.18 5.11 -0.23
CA ASP A 181 -11.98 5.42 -1.41
C ASP A 181 -12.38 4.11 -2.13
N LEU A 182 -13.63 3.70 -1.93
CA LEU A 182 -14.17 2.47 -2.50
C LEU A 182 -14.31 2.53 -4.02
N HIS A 183 -14.48 3.74 -4.60
CA HIS A 183 -14.50 3.92 -6.05
C HIS A 183 -13.11 3.68 -6.65
N LEU A 184 -12.06 4.29 -6.08
CA LEU A 184 -10.68 4.01 -6.50
C LEU A 184 -10.30 2.55 -6.27
N ALA A 185 -10.73 1.95 -5.15
CA ALA A 185 -10.51 0.54 -4.88
C ALA A 185 -11.13 -0.35 -5.97
N SER A 186 -12.39 -0.09 -6.38
CA SER A 186 -13.05 -0.84 -7.45
C SER A 186 -12.37 -0.71 -8.81
N LYS A 187 -11.75 0.44 -9.07
CA LYS A 187 -11.12 0.75 -10.35
C LYS A 187 -9.71 0.17 -10.50
N PHE A 188 -8.96 0.13 -9.43
CA PHE A 188 -7.55 -0.25 -9.47
C PHE A 188 -7.26 -1.66 -8.97
N CYS A 189 -8.02 -2.16 -7.99
CA CYS A 189 -7.80 -3.48 -7.41
C CYS A 189 -8.53 -4.56 -8.21
N ARG A 190 -7.88 -5.71 -8.39
CA ARG A 190 -8.51 -6.90 -8.99
C ARG A 190 -9.20 -7.78 -7.96
N ARG A 191 -8.84 -7.62 -6.69
CA ARG A 191 -9.40 -8.31 -5.53
C ARG A 191 -9.53 -7.34 -4.37
N LEU A 192 -10.63 -7.42 -3.66
CA LEU A 192 -10.89 -6.65 -2.45
C LEU A 192 -11.10 -7.58 -1.26
N VAL A 193 -10.52 -7.21 -0.13
CA VAL A 193 -10.75 -7.85 1.16
C VAL A 193 -11.47 -6.84 2.05
N LEU A 194 -12.74 -7.07 2.32
CA LEU A 194 -13.56 -6.23 3.20
C LEU A 194 -13.42 -6.74 4.64
N LEU A 195 -12.84 -5.91 5.50
CA LEU A 195 -12.68 -6.18 6.91
C LEU A 195 -13.80 -5.52 7.72
N ASN A 196 -14.30 -6.24 8.71
CA ASN A 196 -15.18 -5.72 9.74
C ASN A 196 -14.81 -6.29 11.10
N GLU A 197 -14.70 -5.45 12.14
CA GLU A 197 -14.44 -5.86 13.54
C GLU A 197 -13.28 -6.87 13.71
N GLY A 198 -12.25 -6.75 12.89
CA GLY A 198 -11.06 -7.62 12.95
C GLY A 198 -11.20 -8.97 12.27
N GLU A 199 -12.22 -9.17 11.46
CA GLU A 199 -12.48 -10.37 10.65
C GLU A 199 -12.60 -10.04 9.17
N VAL A 200 -12.36 -11.04 8.30
CA VAL A 200 -12.69 -10.93 6.87
C VAL A 200 -14.19 -11.11 6.72
N PHE A 201 -14.88 -10.02 6.36
CA PHE A 201 -16.32 -10.06 6.08
C PHE A 201 -16.60 -10.64 4.69
N GLN A 202 -15.84 -10.21 3.69
CA GLN A 202 -15.94 -10.68 2.30
C GLN A 202 -14.59 -10.53 1.60
N ASP A 203 -14.29 -11.47 0.71
CA ASP A 203 -13.07 -11.50 -0.10
C ASP A 203 -13.43 -11.96 -1.51
N GLY A 204 -12.98 -11.25 -2.54
CA GLY A 204 -13.30 -11.58 -3.93
C GLY A 204 -13.09 -10.43 -4.90
N ALA A 205 -13.67 -10.55 -6.10
CA ALA A 205 -13.67 -9.48 -7.08
C ALA A 205 -14.42 -8.23 -6.58
N PRO A 206 -14.08 -7.02 -7.04
CA PRO A 206 -14.76 -5.80 -6.61
C PRO A 206 -16.29 -5.86 -6.71
N GLU A 207 -16.82 -6.50 -7.74
CA GLU A 207 -18.26 -6.66 -7.95
C GLU A 207 -18.94 -7.57 -6.92
N GLU A 208 -18.20 -8.52 -6.35
CA GLU A 208 -18.68 -9.46 -5.33
C GLU A 208 -18.61 -8.84 -3.93
N VAL A 209 -17.58 -8.04 -3.69
CA VAL A 209 -17.33 -7.41 -2.39
C VAL A 209 -18.17 -6.15 -2.20
N LEU A 210 -18.22 -5.27 -3.21
CA LEU A 210 -18.93 -3.99 -3.17
C LEU A 210 -20.43 -4.17 -3.51
N GLN A 211 -21.09 -5.08 -2.81
CA GLN A 211 -22.54 -5.21 -2.85
C GLN A 211 -23.19 -4.23 -1.87
N LYS A 212 -24.41 -3.76 -2.20
CA LYS A 212 -25.15 -2.80 -1.37
C LYS A 212 -25.28 -3.29 0.07
N ASP A 213 -25.75 -4.52 0.23
CA ASP A 213 -26.02 -5.11 1.55
C ASP A 213 -24.73 -5.27 2.39
N HIS A 214 -23.60 -5.58 1.74
CA HIS A 214 -22.30 -5.67 2.41
C HIS A 214 -21.84 -4.31 2.93
N ILE A 215 -21.91 -3.28 2.08
CA ILE A 215 -21.44 -1.94 2.43
C ILE A 215 -22.36 -1.30 3.47
N GLU A 216 -23.69 -1.40 3.30
CA GLU A 216 -24.64 -0.89 4.28
C GLU A 216 -24.45 -1.54 5.65
N LYS A 217 -24.21 -2.87 5.69
CA LYS A 217 -23.99 -3.61 6.93
C LYS A 217 -22.68 -3.24 7.61
N VAL A 218 -21.58 -3.15 6.84
CA VAL A 218 -20.22 -2.97 7.39
C VAL A 218 -19.96 -1.51 7.78
N TYR A 219 -20.49 -0.55 7.01
CA TYR A 219 -20.27 0.88 7.27
C TYR A 219 -21.40 1.55 8.04
N ASP A 220 -22.50 0.80 8.33
CA ASP A 220 -23.70 1.30 9.03
C ASP A 220 -24.28 2.55 8.37
N ILE A 221 -24.41 2.52 7.04
CA ILE A 221 -24.94 3.62 6.22
C ILE A 221 -25.87 3.07 5.15
N ARG A 222 -26.83 3.89 4.67
CA ARG A 222 -27.59 3.58 3.46
C ARG A 222 -26.91 4.17 2.24
N ILE A 223 -26.82 3.38 1.16
CA ILE A 223 -26.13 3.76 -0.06
C ILE A 223 -26.94 3.46 -1.33
N GLN A 224 -26.57 4.18 -2.40
CA GLN A 224 -26.89 3.82 -3.77
C GLN A 224 -25.61 3.39 -4.48
N LEU A 225 -25.70 2.28 -5.22
CA LEU A 225 -24.60 1.78 -6.05
C LEU A 225 -24.90 2.09 -7.52
N VAL A 226 -23.94 2.72 -8.17
CA VAL A 226 -23.99 2.98 -9.62
C VAL A 226 -22.82 2.28 -10.28
N ARG A 227 -23.08 1.43 -11.25
CA ARG A 227 -22.03 0.81 -12.08
C ARG A 227 -21.76 1.69 -13.29
N ASN A 228 -20.52 2.08 -13.46
CA ASN A 228 -20.06 2.83 -14.62
C ASN A 228 -19.88 1.91 -15.84
N GLN A 229 -19.75 2.52 -17.03
CA GLN A 229 -19.51 1.77 -18.27
C GLN A 229 -18.16 1.04 -18.30
N ASP A 230 -17.17 1.51 -17.55
CA ASP A 230 -15.85 0.89 -17.40
C ASP A 230 -15.80 -0.24 -16.34
N GLY A 231 -16.97 -0.60 -15.79
CA GLY A 231 -17.11 -1.63 -14.75
C GLY A 231 -16.83 -1.14 -13.33
N SER A 232 -16.32 0.09 -13.16
CA SER A 232 -16.06 0.64 -11.82
C SER A 232 -17.38 0.92 -11.07
N ILE A 233 -17.32 0.80 -9.74
CA ILE A 233 -18.48 0.97 -8.86
C ILE A 233 -18.37 2.33 -8.16
N MET A 234 -19.38 3.17 -8.34
CA MET A 234 -19.54 4.41 -7.59
C MET A 234 -20.53 4.18 -6.45
N ILE A 235 -20.15 4.61 -5.26
CA ILE A 235 -20.96 4.54 -4.05
C ILE A 235 -21.38 5.95 -3.66
N SER A 236 -22.68 6.18 -3.58
CA SER A 236 -23.26 7.44 -3.11
C SER A 236 -24.04 7.20 -1.83
N PRO A 237 -23.78 7.95 -0.75
CA PRO A 237 -24.62 7.88 0.46
C PRO A 237 -26.07 8.30 0.11
N ASP A 238 -27.03 7.61 0.71
CA ASP A 238 -28.42 8.04 0.63
C ASP A 238 -28.65 9.15 1.67
N THR A 239 -28.66 10.41 1.21
CA THR A 239 -28.74 11.61 2.06
C THR A 239 -30.09 11.76 2.79
N LEU A 240 -31.09 10.94 2.50
CA LEU A 240 -32.41 11.00 3.14
C LEU A 240 -32.47 10.31 4.51
N CYS A 241 -31.40 9.69 5.00
CA CYS A 241 -31.41 8.84 6.20
C CYS A 241 -30.27 9.11 7.19
N ILE A 242 -29.71 10.32 7.23
CA ILE A 242 -28.83 10.72 8.34
C ILE A 242 -29.74 11.37 9.41
N GLN A 243 -30.19 10.59 10.39
CA GLN A 243 -30.79 11.06 11.65
C GLN A 243 -29.80 10.86 12.77
#